data_04cae87ffe62d2d4735645c7cd7dfb26
#
_entry.id   04cae87ffe62d2d4735645c7cd7dfb26
#
_cell.length_a   1.000
_cell.length_b   1.000
_cell.length_c   1.000
_cell.angle_alpha   90.00
_cell.angle_beta   90.00
_cell.angle_gamma   90.00
#
_symmetry.space_group_name_H-M   'P 1'
#
loop_
_entity.id
_entity.type
_entity.pdbx_description
1 polymer ?
#
loop_
_entity_poly.entity_id
_entity_poly.type
_entity_poly.pdbx_seq_one_letter_code
_entity_poly.pdbx_strand_id
1 'polypeptide(L)'
;MTIRFIEYMENSHASADIKGMKSAELLAHIKEHYDFSDEGFDGHSPSHYFKMEDGYRFGLIEPYEDDFCKKCNRIRLTAEGYLIPCLYFDEAMSIKDFIQRGDIKNAALVLKEVVRTKPEKNRWSEASDEVSTRAFYETGG
;
A
#
# COMPACT_ATOMS: atom_id res chain seq x y z
N MET A 1 -11.76 9.06 16.71
CA MET A 1 -11.30 7.86 15.95
C MET A 1 -11.49 8.16 14.48
N THR A 2 -10.53 7.84 13.60
CA THR A 2 -10.67 8.05 12.15
C THR A 2 -10.80 6.69 11.46
N ILE A 3 -11.90 6.49 10.75
CA ILE A 3 -12.14 5.28 9.94
C ILE A 3 -11.40 5.45 8.62
N ARG A 4 -10.75 4.38 8.14
CA ARG A 4 -10.12 4.35 6.82
C ARG A 4 -10.65 3.17 6.04
N PHE A 5 -11.14 3.44 4.86
CA PHE A 5 -11.53 2.42 3.89
C PHE A 5 -10.34 2.16 2.97
N ILE A 6 -10.11 0.90 2.67
CA ILE A 6 -9.06 0.48 1.72
C ILE A 6 -9.77 -0.14 0.53
N GLU A 7 -9.52 0.40 -0.65
CA GLU A 7 -10.00 -0.21 -1.88
C GLU A 7 -9.42 -1.62 -2.02
N TYR A 8 -10.24 -2.56 -2.44
CA TYR A 8 -9.83 -3.95 -2.52
C TYR A 8 -8.64 -4.13 -3.47
N MET A 9 -7.59 -4.76 -2.97
CA MET A 9 -6.36 -5.06 -3.72
C MET A 9 -6.39 -6.53 -4.13
N GLU A 10 -6.52 -6.77 -5.42
CA GLU A 10 -6.47 -8.13 -5.97
C GLU A 10 -5.10 -8.77 -5.74
N ASN A 11 -5.09 -10.04 -5.39
CA ASN A 11 -3.89 -10.87 -5.30
C ASN A 11 -4.25 -12.34 -5.61
N SER A 12 -3.24 -13.18 -5.85
CA SER A 12 -3.42 -14.57 -6.23
C SER A 12 -4.09 -15.46 -5.16
N HIS A 13 -4.15 -14.99 -3.91
CA HIS A 13 -4.81 -15.67 -2.78
C HIS A 13 -6.26 -15.25 -2.59
N ALA A 14 -6.72 -14.25 -3.32
CA ALA A 14 -8.09 -13.80 -3.26
C ALA A 14 -9.01 -14.69 -4.09
N SER A 15 -10.26 -14.88 -3.62
CA SER A 15 -11.27 -15.54 -4.44
C SER A 15 -11.61 -14.67 -5.66
N ALA A 16 -11.69 -15.28 -6.84
CA ALA A 16 -12.08 -14.60 -8.08
C ALA A 16 -13.51 -14.04 -8.02
N ASP A 17 -14.32 -14.51 -7.07
CA ASP A 17 -15.69 -14.04 -6.88
C ASP A 17 -15.78 -12.76 -6.03
N ILE A 18 -14.68 -12.36 -5.37
CA ILE A 18 -14.69 -11.15 -4.54
C ILE A 18 -14.47 -9.94 -5.44
N LYS A 19 -15.50 -9.10 -5.51
CA LYS A 19 -15.42 -7.78 -6.15
C LYS A 19 -15.41 -6.71 -5.08
N GLY A 20 -14.36 -5.90 -5.06
CA GLY A 20 -14.29 -4.74 -4.18
C GLY A 20 -15.12 -3.57 -4.73
N MET A 21 -15.62 -2.74 -3.83
CA MET A 21 -16.20 -1.45 -4.19
C MET A 21 -15.08 -0.47 -4.54
N LYS A 22 -15.25 0.28 -5.61
CA LYS A 22 -14.33 1.35 -5.98
C LYS A 22 -14.53 2.59 -5.10
N SER A 23 -13.47 3.34 -4.89
CA SER A 23 -13.50 4.55 -4.04
C SER A 23 -14.58 5.55 -4.47
N ALA A 24 -14.78 5.74 -5.76
CA ALA A 24 -15.83 6.62 -6.28
C ALA A 24 -17.24 6.15 -5.94
N GLU A 25 -17.50 4.84 -5.98
CA GLU A 25 -18.78 4.24 -5.59
C GLU A 25 -19.02 4.40 -4.09
N LEU A 26 -17.98 4.16 -3.28
CA LEU A 26 -18.06 4.34 -1.84
C LEU A 26 -18.36 5.79 -1.46
N LEU A 27 -17.67 6.76 -2.08
CA LEU A 27 -17.96 8.18 -1.86
C LEU A 27 -19.37 8.56 -2.25
N ALA A 28 -19.89 8.02 -3.36
CA ALA A 28 -21.27 8.25 -3.78
C ALA A 28 -22.26 7.73 -2.72
N HIS A 29 -22.05 6.52 -2.21
CA HIS A 29 -22.89 5.96 -1.14
C HIS A 29 -22.84 6.76 0.16
N ILE A 30 -21.65 7.21 0.57
CA ILE A 30 -21.53 8.05 1.76
C ILE A 30 -22.29 9.35 1.56
N LYS A 31 -22.20 9.95 0.37
CA LYS A 31 -22.83 11.24 0.05
C LYS A 31 -24.36 11.19 0.01
N GLU A 32 -24.94 10.03 -0.20
CA GLU A 32 -26.40 9.85 -0.09
C GLU A 32 -26.93 10.13 1.33
N HIS A 33 -26.08 10.01 2.34
CA HIS A 33 -26.48 10.10 3.76
C HIS A 33 -25.77 11.20 4.53
N TYR A 34 -24.59 11.63 4.08
CA TYR A 34 -23.73 12.58 4.80
C TYR A 34 -23.06 13.55 3.84
N ASP A 35 -23.11 14.82 4.19
CA ASP A 35 -22.31 15.83 3.52
C ASP A 35 -20.90 15.83 4.07
N PHE A 36 -19.92 15.98 3.18
CA PHE A 36 -18.50 16.03 3.51
C PHE A 36 -17.73 16.92 2.54
N SER A 37 -16.59 17.40 2.99
CA SER A 37 -15.62 18.16 2.20
C SER A 37 -14.31 17.40 2.06
N ASP A 38 -13.63 17.62 0.94
CA ASP A 38 -12.30 17.08 0.69
C ASP A 38 -11.25 17.83 1.51
N GLU A 39 -10.42 17.11 2.29
CA GLU A 39 -9.29 17.64 3.05
C GLU A 39 -7.94 17.28 2.41
N GLY A 40 -7.92 16.45 1.37
CA GLY A 40 -6.70 16.00 0.72
C GLY A 40 -5.89 15.01 1.55
N PHE A 41 -4.57 15.01 1.32
CA PHE A 41 -3.64 14.10 1.98
C PHE A 41 -2.96 14.78 3.18
N ASP A 42 -2.69 13.99 4.22
CA ASP A 42 -1.99 14.43 5.42
C ASP A 42 -0.54 13.93 5.36
N GLY A 43 0.37 14.81 4.95
CA GLY A 43 1.79 14.50 4.79
C GLY A 43 2.04 13.33 3.83
N HIS A 44 2.73 12.28 4.33
CA HIS A 44 2.99 11.05 3.57
C HIS A 44 1.98 9.92 3.87
N SER A 45 0.81 10.27 4.40
CA SER A 45 -0.27 9.30 4.61
C SER A 45 -0.72 8.71 3.26
N PRO A 46 -1.02 7.40 3.20
CA PRO A 46 -1.61 6.81 2.00
C PRO A 46 -3.09 7.16 1.84
N SER A 47 -3.69 7.80 2.86
CA SER A 47 -5.11 8.10 2.88
C SER A 47 -5.39 9.49 2.35
N HIS A 48 -6.33 9.57 1.44
CA HIS A 48 -7.06 10.77 1.09
C HIS A 48 -8.17 10.99 2.12
N TYR A 49 -8.23 12.16 2.76
CA TYR A 49 -9.13 12.43 3.88
C TYR A 49 -10.29 13.31 3.48
N PHE A 50 -11.42 13.04 4.14
CA PHE A 50 -12.66 13.77 4.01
C PHE A 50 -13.19 14.13 5.39
N LYS A 51 -13.78 15.31 5.53
CA LYS A 51 -14.38 15.82 6.77
C LYS A 51 -15.87 15.97 6.61
N MET A 52 -16.62 15.36 7.51
CA MET A 52 -18.07 15.48 7.63
C MET A 52 -18.47 16.77 8.33
N GLU A 53 -19.71 17.25 8.14
CA GLU A 53 -20.22 18.45 8.78
C GLU A 53 -20.24 18.39 10.30
N ASP A 54 -20.46 17.19 10.86
CA ASP A 54 -20.44 16.93 12.31
C ASP A 54 -19.03 16.90 12.92
N GLY A 55 -17.99 17.14 12.09
CA GLY A 55 -16.59 17.19 12.48
C GLY A 55 -15.87 15.85 12.48
N TYR A 56 -16.55 14.73 12.20
CA TYR A 56 -15.87 13.45 12.01
C TYR A 56 -15.08 13.43 10.72
N ARG A 57 -14.05 12.58 10.68
CA ARG A 57 -13.12 12.44 9.56
C ARG A 57 -13.04 10.98 9.15
N PHE A 58 -13.05 10.74 7.85
CA PHE A 58 -12.74 9.43 7.29
C PHE A 58 -11.68 9.54 6.20
N GLY A 59 -11.08 8.41 5.82
CA GLY A 59 -10.05 8.37 4.79
C GLY A 59 -10.27 7.25 3.80
N LEU A 60 -9.81 7.44 2.58
CA LEU A 60 -9.73 6.42 1.53
C LEU A 60 -8.28 6.11 1.23
N ILE A 61 -7.98 4.83 1.06
CA ILE A 61 -6.70 4.34 0.54
C ILE A 61 -6.98 3.74 -0.82
N GLU A 62 -6.45 4.39 -1.86
CA GLU A 62 -6.75 4.17 -3.28
C GLU A 62 -5.50 3.65 -4.00
N PRO A 63 -5.17 2.35 -3.84
CA PRO A 63 -3.90 1.81 -4.32
C PRO A 63 -3.77 1.76 -5.85
N TYR A 64 -4.87 1.93 -6.58
CA TYR A 64 -4.89 1.95 -8.04
C TYR A 64 -4.67 3.34 -8.63
N GLU A 65 -4.70 4.38 -7.80
CA GLU A 65 -4.43 5.75 -8.26
C GLU A 65 -2.92 6.00 -8.41
N ASP A 66 -2.54 6.67 -9.50
CA ASP A 66 -1.14 6.96 -9.82
C ASP A 66 -0.39 7.70 -8.70
N ASP A 67 -1.07 8.62 -8.03
CA ASP A 67 -0.49 9.43 -6.96
C ASP A 67 -0.20 8.64 -5.67
N PHE A 68 -0.85 7.49 -5.48
CA PHE A 68 -0.60 6.61 -4.35
C PHE A 68 0.85 6.09 -4.35
N CYS A 69 1.32 5.62 -5.49
CA CYS A 69 2.68 5.09 -5.64
C CYS A 69 3.76 6.17 -5.62
N LYS A 70 3.52 7.31 -6.26
CA LYS A 70 4.46 8.45 -6.30
C LYS A 70 4.82 8.98 -4.92
N LYS A 71 3.87 8.96 -3.98
CA LYS A 71 4.06 9.45 -2.60
C LYS A 71 4.48 8.35 -1.62
N CYS A 72 4.57 7.11 -2.07
CA CYS A 72 4.83 5.97 -1.19
C CYS A 72 6.30 5.90 -0.77
N ASN A 73 6.56 6.11 0.52
CA ASN A 73 7.88 6.03 1.16
C ASN A 73 8.10 4.73 1.95
N ARG A 74 7.28 3.68 1.72
CA ARG A 74 7.32 2.46 2.53
C ARG A 74 8.16 1.40 1.89
N ILE A 75 8.92 0.70 2.73
CA ILE A 75 9.52 -0.60 2.49
C ILE A 75 9.09 -1.52 3.64
N ARG A 76 9.17 -2.83 3.46
CA ARG A 76 8.76 -3.80 4.46
C ARG A 76 9.88 -4.78 4.73
N LEU A 77 9.94 -5.29 5.95
CA LEU A 77 10.80 -6.38 6.36
C LEU A 77 9.90 -7.57 6.76
N THR A 78 10.10 -8.72 6.11
CA THR A 78 9.39 -9.94 6.47
C THR A 78 10.01 -10.63 7.69
N ALA A 79 9.27 -11.54 8.30
CA ALA A 79 9.76 -12.35 9.42
C ALA A 79 10.96 -13.23 9.02
N GLU A 80 11.05 -13.63 7.76
CA GLU A 80 12.16 -14.43 7.20
C GLU A 80 13.40 -13.59 6.92
N GLY A 81 13.33 -12.26 7.05
CA GLY A 81 14.45 -11.35 6.84
C GLY A 81 14.65 -10.88 5.41
N TYR A 82 13.55 -10.72 4.67
CA TYR A 82 13.55 -10.12 3.34
C TYR A 82 13.07 -8.67 3.39
N LEU A 83 13.77 -7.78 2.72
CA LEU A 83 13.31 -6.43 2.43
C LEU A 83 12.52 -6.42 1.12
N ILE A 84 11.31 -5.88 1.18
CA ILE A 84 10.37 -5.77 0.06
C ILE A 84 10.17 -4.29 -0.26
N PRO A 85 10.45 -3.83 -1.49
CA PRO A 85 10.28 -2.43 -1.88
C PRO A 85 8.80 -2.02 -1.99
N CYS A 86 7.94 -2.96 -2.35
CA CYS A 86 6.52 -2.72 -2.54
C CYS A 86 5.69 -3.91 -2.05
N LEU A 87 4.52 -3.64 -1.47
CA LEU A 87 3.58 -4.69 -1.03
C LEU A 87 3.12 -5.58 -2.18
N TYR A 88 3.08 -5.06 -3.38
CA TYR A 88 2.44 -5.68 -4.53
C TYR A 88 3.41 -6.38 -5.49
N PHE A 89 4.71 -6.20 -5.33
CA PHE A 89 5.70 -6.85 -6.18
C PHE A 89 6.41 -7.98 -5.44
N ASP A 90 6.77 -9.02 -6.19
CA ASP A 90 7.43 -10.19 -5.63
C ASP A 90 8.94 -10.00 -5.42
N GLU A 91 9.51 -8.89 -5.89
CA GLU A 91 10.91 -8.58 -5.67
C GLU A 91 11.20 -8.41 -4.18
N ALA A 92 12.24 -9.09 -3.75
CA ALA A 92 12.73 -9.03 -2.38
C ALA A 92 14.23 -9.29 -2.31
N MET A 93 14.88 -8.68 -1.34
CA MET A 93 16.30 -8.89 -1.07
C MET A 93 16.51 -9.37 0.37
N SER A 94 17.25 -10.47 0.54
CA SER A 94 17.57 -10.99 1.88
C SER A 94 18.56 -10.08 2.58
N ILE A 95 18.26 -9.73 3.83
CA ILE A 95 19.13 -9.02 4.74
C ILE A 95 19.51 -9.89 5.95
N LYS A 96 18.91 -11.09 6.05
CA LYS A 96 18.99 -11.99 7.20
C LYS A 96 20.41 -12.28 7.64
N ASP A 97 21.24 -12.76 6.73
CA ASP A 97 22.59 -13.19 7.05
C ASP A 97 23.48 -12.05 7.52
N PHE A 98 23.28 -10.85 6.98
CA PHE A 98 24.01 -9.66 7.42
C PHE A 98 23.61 -9.25 8.83
N ILE A 99 22.32 -9.27 9.14
CA ILE A 99 21.82 -8.97 10.49
C ILE A 99 22.33 -10.00 11.50
N GLN A 100 22.24 -11.29 11.18
CA GLN A 100 22.68 -12.36 12.09
C GLN A 100 24.17 -12.31 12.41
N ARG A 101 25.01 -11.85 11.47
CA ARG A 101 26.46 -11.69 11.66
C ARG A 101 26.86 -10.32 12.20
N GLY A 102 25.90 -9.42 12.41
CA GLY A 102 26.20 -8.04 12.82
C GLY A 102 26.88 -7.21 11.74
N ASP A 103 26.79 -7.60 10.48
CA ASP A 103 27.39 -6.88 9.34
C ASP A 103 26.49 -5.72 8.90
N ILE A 104 26.50 -4.66 9.70
CA ILE A 104 25.68 -3.46 9.48
C ILE A 104 26.00 -2.79 8.15
N LYS A 105 27.27 -2.84 7.73
CA LYS A 105 27.71 -2.19 6.48
C LYS A 105 27.03 -2.82 5.27
N ASN A 106 27.06 -4.13 5.14
CA ASN A 106 26.43 -4.84 4.03
C ASN A 106 24.90 -4.81 4.14
N ALA A 107 24.34 -4.91 5.36
CA ALA A 107 22.91 -4.70 5.58
C ALA A 107 22.41 -3.33 5.07
N ALA A 108 23.17 -2.26 5.34
CA ALA A 108 22.87 -0.91 4.85
C ALA A 108 22.97 -0.79 3.32
N LEU A 109 23.88 -1.53 2.68
CA LEU A 109 23.96 -1.57 1.22
C LEU A 109 22.73 -2.21 0.59
N VAL A 110 22.26 -3.34 1.13
CA VAL A 110 21.01 -3.99 0.68
C VAL A 110 19.82 -3.06 0.86
N LEU A 111 19.70 -2.40 2.01
CA LEU A 111 18.64 -1.43 2.25
C LEU A 111 18.62 -0.30 1.21
N LYS A 112 19.80 0.27 0.92
CA LYS A 112 19.94 1.31 -0.11
C LYS A 112 19.51 0.81 -1.49
N GLU A 113 19.88 -0.43 -1.84
CA GLU A 113 19.51 -1.02 -3.11
C GLU A 113 18.00 -1.24 -3.21
N VAL A 114 17.35 -1.74 -2.16
CA VAL A 114 15.90 -1.90 -2.11
C VAL A 114 15.17 -0.56 -2.27
N VAL A 115 15.67 0.51 -1.65
CA VAL A 115 15.12 1.85 -1.82
C VAL A 115 15.31 2.34 -3.26
N ARG A 116 16.48 2.10 -3.84
CA ARG A 116 16.81 2.53 -5.22
C ARG A 116 15.95 1.82 -6.28
N THR A 117 15.66 0.55 -6.06
CA THR A 117 14.87 -0.29 -6.97
C THR A 117 13.36 -0.19 -6.74
N LYS A 118 12.93 0.61 -5.75
CA LYS A 118 11.52 0.80 -5.47
C LYS A 118 10.80 1.38 -6.69
N PRO A 119 9.72 0.73 -7.16
CA PRO A 119 8.97 1.22 -8.30
C PRO A 119 8.27 2.55 -7.98
N GLU A 120 8.36 3.51 -8.90
CA GLU A 120 7.71 4.82 -8.79
C GLU A 120 6.26 4.80 -9.25
N LYS A 121 5.88 3.77 -10.00
CA LYS A 121 4.54 3.60 -10.56
C LYS A 121 3.94 2.27 -10.20
N ASN A 122 2.64 2.30 -10.06
CA ASN A 122 1.81 1.12 -10.06
C ASN A 122 1.80 0.49 -11.46
N ARG A 123 2.05 -0.83 -11.56
CA ARG A 123 1.97 -1.58 -12.82
C ARG A 123 0.63 -2.28 -13.01
N TRP A 124 -0.28 -2.14 -12.09
CA TRP A 124 -1.58 -2.83 -12.12
C TRP A 124 -2.48 -2.41 -13.28
N SER A 125 -2.29 -1.20 -13.81
CA SER A 125 -3.03 -0.70 -14.95
C SER A 125 -2.44 -1.14 -16.30
N GLU A 126 -1.19 -1.61 -16.32
CA GLU A 126 -0.45 -1.89 -17.55
C GLU A 126 -0.42 -3.38 -17.93
N ALA A 127 -0.59 -4.28 -16.95
CA ALA A 127 -0.55 -5.72 -17.19
C ALA A 127 -1.55 -6.43 -16.28
N SER A 128 -2.60 -6.92 -16.86
CA SER A 128 -3.63 -7.74 -16.19
C SER A 128 -3.11 -9.05 -15.58
N ASP A 129 -1.84 -9.40 -15.79
CA ASP A 129 -1.27 -10.71 -15.43
C ASP A 129 -0.23 -10.66 -14.29
N GLU A 130 0.21 -9.49 -13.83
CA GLU A 130 1.16 -9.38 -12.72
C GLU A 130 0.45 -9.15 -11.38
N VAL A 131 -0.28 -10.13 -10.91
CA VAL A 131 -0.84 -10.13 -9.56
C VAL A 131 0.22 -10.67 -8.60
N SER A 132 0.44 -10.02 -7.45
CA SER A 132 1.37 -10.49 -6.43
C SER A 132 1.05 -11.92 -6.02
N THR A 133 2.07 -12.78 -6.02
CA THR A 133 1.97 -14.17 -5.54
C THR A 133 2.07 -14.27 -4.02
N ARG A 134 2.45 -13.17 -3.33
CA ARG A 134 2.56 -13.13 -1.86
C ARG A 134 1.24 -12.77 -1.21
N ALA A 135 0.92 -13.51 -0.16
CA ALA A 135 -0.16 -13.12 0.73
C ALA A 135 0.25 -11.89 1.57
N PHE A 136 -0.69 -11.01 1.85
CA PHE A 136 -0.40 -9.78 2.61
C PHE A 136 0.15 -10.04 4.01
N TYR A 137 -0.27 -11.13 4.67
CA TYR A 137 0.26 -11.53 5.98
C TYR A 137 1.75 -11.92 5.94
N GLU A 138 2.28 -12.35 4.80
CA GLU A 138 3.70 -12.67 4.63
C GLU A 138 4.57 -11.42 4.55
N THR A 139 3.96 -10.28 4.28
CA THR A 139 4.65 -9.00 4.10
C THR A 139 4.62 -8.10 5.33
N GLY A 140 4.17 -8.60 6.48
CA GLY A 140 4.10 -7.85 7.73
C GLY A 140 3.00 -6.79 7.75
N GLY A 141 1.92 -7.02 7.06
CA GLY A 141 0.71 -6.16 7.02
C GLY A 141 -0.44 -6.76 7.79
#